data_a108648345bd810878b762a68c240c10
#
_entry.id   a108648345bd810878b762a68c240c10
#
_cell.length_a   1.000
_cell.length_b   1.000
_cell.length_c   1.000
_cell.angle_alpha   90.00
_cell.angle_beta   90.00
_cell.angle_gamma   90.00
#
_symmetry.space_group_name_H-M   'P 1'
#
loop_
_entity.id
_entity.type
_entity.pdbx_description
1 polymer ?
#
loop_
_entity_poly.entity_id
_entity_poly.type
_entity_poly.pdbx_seq_one_letter_code
_entity_poly.pdbx_strand_id
1 'polypeptide(L)'
;ELCSGNGGISIILRERSKSQISMLEIQEDLVELTKKSLELNDISDNIDVKCGDIKEVKNYYKPSSYDYVICNPPYFPVENMPNQREKNNHNISRHEILCNLSDVIKSIKYLLKQNGKFSLVHRTYRISDIISECEKNGLAIKRIRFVYSNKASGNSKIVLVEGSISKVSDIKVEQPFYIYNEDGSYTKEMERVYGID
;
A
#
# COMPACT_ATOMS: atom_id res chain seq x y z
N GLU A 1 2.85 -8.11 -2.01
CA GLU A 1 1.89 -7.16 -1.42
C GLU A 1 1.66 -7.50 0.04
N LEU A 2 1.79 -6.51 0.93
CA LEU A 2 1.46 -6.62 2.35
C LEU A 2 0.10 -5.96 2.61
N CYS A 3 -0.69 -6.53 3.52
CA CYS A 3 -2.08 -6.10 3.78
C CYS A 3 -2.89 -6.09 2.49
N SER A 4 -2.87 -7.21 1.78
CA SER A 4 -3.38 -7.29 0.39
C SER A 4 -4.90 -7.18 0.27
N GLY A 5 -5.64 -7.31 1.38
CA GLY A 5 -7.09 -7.28 1.35
C GLY A 5 -7.66 -8.34 0.39
N ASN A 6 -8.49 -7.93 -0.55
CA ASN A 6 -9.05 -8.79 -1.59
C ASN A 6 -8.14 -8.99 -2.82
N GLY A 7 -6.87 -8.57 -2.75
CA GLY A 7 -5.88 -8.78 -3.80
C GLY A 7 -5.99 -7.88 -5.04
N GLY A 8 -6.82 -6.85 -5.01
CA GLY A 8 -7.10 -6.03 -6.19
C GLY A 8 -5.85 -5.40 -6.83
N ILE A 9 -4.90 -4.91 -6.04
CA ILE A 9 -3.66 -4.32 -6.55
C ILE A 9 -2.80 -5.39 -7.23
N SER A 10 -2.62 -6.53 -6.60
CA SER A 10 -1.82 -7.64 -7.12
C SER A 10 -2.40 -8.25 -8.40
N ILE A 11 -3.73 -8.37 -8.49
CA ILE A 11 -4.42 -8.84 -9.69
C ILE A 11 -4.12 -7.92 -10.88
N ILE A 12 -4.29 -6.60 -10.70
CA ILE A 12 -3.97 -5.61 -11.75
C ILE A 12 -2.49 -5.62 -12.12
N LEU A 13 -1.60 -5.76 -11.14
CA LEU A 13 -0.17 -5.83 -11.39
C LEU A 13 0.23 -7.09 -12.14
N ARG A 14 -0.39 -8.23 -11.86
CA ARG A 14 -0.12 -9.49 -12.57
C ARG A 14 -0.43 -9.38 -14.06
N GLU A 15 -1.57 -8.78 -14.40
CA GLU A 15 -1.95 -8.53 -15.79
C GLU A 15 -0.92 -7.68 -16.53
N ARG A 16 -0.32 -6.71 -15.85
CA ARG A 16 0.60 -5.73 -16.44
C ARG A 16 2.06 -6.15 -16.48
N SER A 17 2.51 -6.99 -15.55
CA SER A 17 3.94 -7.21 -15.36
C SER A 17 4.40 -8.66 -15.55
N LYS A 18 3.49 -9.63 -15.56
CA LYS A 18 3.79 -11.08 -15.53
C LYS A 18 4.75 -11.50 -14.40
N SER A 19 4.84 -10.69 -13.36
CA SER A 19 5.73 -10.93 -12.21
C SER A 19 5.22 -12.07 -11.34
N GLN A 20 6.12 -12.72 -10.63
CA GLN A 20 5.74 -13.53 -9.47
C GLN A 20 5.28 -12.62 -8.34
N ILE A 21 4.12 -12.89 -7.76
CA ILE A 21 3.54 -12.06 -6.71
C ILE A 21 3.28 -12.92 -5.47
N SER A 22 3.64 -12.38 -4.32
CA SER A 22 3.25 -12.97 -3.03
C SER A 22 2.41 -11.96 -2.27
N MET A 23 1.33 -12.43 -1.69
CA MET A 23 0.39 -11.63 -0.91
C MET A 23 0.34 -12.13 0.53
N LEU A 24 0.28 -11.20 1.48
CA LEU A 24 0.07 -11.49 2.90
C LEU A 24 -1.12 -10.66 3.40
N GLU A 25 -2.14 -11.35 3.89
CA GLU A 25 -3.34 -10.76 4.46
C GLU A 25 -3.70 -11.48 5.76
N ILE A 26 -4.10 -10.73 6.79
CA ILE A 26 -4.42 -11.29 8.10
C ILE A 26 -5.83 -11.87 8.20
N GLN A 27 -6.74 -11.39 7.34
CA GLN A 27 -8.14 -11.79 7.33
C GLN A 27 -8.33 -13.01 6.44
N GLU A 28 -8.70 -14.13 7.04
CA GLU A 28 -8.86 -15.41 6.35
C GLU A 28 -9.96 -15.38 5.26
N ASP A 29 -11.07 -14.70 5.53
CA ASP A 29 -12.16 -14.52 4.58
C ASP A 29 -11.73 -13.72 3.33
N LEU A 30 -10.87 -12.72 3.47
CA LEU A 30 -10.30 -11.98 2.35
C LEU A 30 -9.28 -12.81 1.58
N VAL A 31 -8.49 -13.63 2.26
CA VAL A 31 -7.57 -14.59 1.61
C VAL A 31 -8.35 -15.59 0.75
N GLU A 32 -9.44 -16.16 1.26
CA GLU A 32 -10.30 -17.08 0.49
C GLU A 32 -10.95 -16.38 -0.71
N LEU A 33 -11.45 -15.15 -0.51
CA LEU A 33 -12.01 -14.36 -1.60
C LEU A 33 -10.98 -14.09 -2.69
N THR A 34 -9.75 -13.73 -2.30
CA THR A 34 -8.64 -13.52 -3.22
C THR A 34 -8.35 -14.79 -4.04
N LYS A 35 -8.22 -15.94 -3.39
CA LYS A 35 -7.98 -17.22 -4.08
C LYS A 35 -9.06 -17.54 -5.11
N LYS A 36 -10.34 -17.38 -4.74
CA LYS A 36 -11.46 -17.54 -5.67
C LYS A 36 -11.39 -16.57 -6.85
N SER A 37 -11.01 -15.30 -6.59
CA SER A 37 -10.86 -14.31 -7.65
C SER A 37 -9.73 -14.67 -8.63
N LEU A 38 -8.61 -15.21 -8.13
CA LEU A 38 -7.51 -15.68 -8.97
C LEU A 38 -7.91 -16.86 -9.85
N GLU A 39 -8.64 -17.83 -9.29
CA GLU A 39 -9.16 -18.98 -10.03
C GLU A 39 -10.15 -18.55 -11.13
N LEU A 40 -11.08 -17.64 -10.82
CA LEU A 40 -12.09 -17.17 -11.77
C LEU A 40 -11.49 -16.37 -12.94
N ASN A 41 -10.31 -15.80 -12.76
CA ASN A 41 -9.62 -15.01 -13.79
C ASN A 41 -8.47 -15.79 -14.46
N ASP A 42 -8.29 -17.07 -14.17
CA ASP A 42 -7.22 -17.93 -14.70
C ASP A 42 -5.81 -17.35 -14.51
N ILE A 43 -5.57 -16.65 -13.37
CA ILE A 43 -4.30 -16.01 -13.03
C ILE A 43 -3.65 -16.54 -11.75
N SER A 44 -4.05 -17.73 -11.31
CA SER A 44 -3.49 -18.37 -10.11
C SER A 44 -2.01 -18.71 -10.24
N ASP A 45 -1.53 -18.90 -11.46
CA ASP A 45 -0.14 -19.19 -11.73
C ASP A 45 0.75 -18.01 -11.35
N ASN A 46 1.80 -18.28 -10.56
CA ASN A 46 2.78 -17.29 -10.08
C ASN A 46 2.23 -16.28 -9.05
N ILE A 47 1.08 -16.57 -8.41
CA ILE A 47 0.58 -15.80 -7.28
C ILE A 47 0.46 -16.71 -6.05
N ASP A 48 1.19 -16.33 -4.98
CA ASP A 48 1.16 -17.01 -3.67
C ASP A 48 0.38 -16.14 -2.67
N VAL A 49 -0.71 -16.66 -2.11
CA VAL A 49 -1.56 -15.95 -1.14
C VAL A 49 -1.48 -16.66 0.21
N LYS A 50 -0.99 -15.95 1.23
CA LYS A 50 -0.88 -16.45 2.60
C LYS A 50 -1.76 -15.66 3.56
N CYS A 51 -2.40 -16.40 4.46
CA CYS A 51 -3.04 -15.81 5.64
C CYS A 51 -2.00 -15.62 6.74
N GLY A 52 -1.84 -14.38 7.23
CA GLY A 52 -0.89 -14.11 8.29
C GLY A 52 -0.70 -12.65 8.69
N ASP A 53 -0.10 -12.47 9.85
CA ASP A 53 0.21 -11.15 10.41
C ASP A 53 1.56 -10.63 9.87
N ILE A 54 1.59 -9.39 9.40
CA ILE A 54 2.82 -8.75 8.90
C ILE A 54 3.90 -8.63 9.98
N LYS A 55 3.55 -8.56 11.26
CA LYS A 55 4.51 -8.56 12.38
C LYS A 55 5.33 -9.85 12.44
N GLU A 56 4.76 -10.92 11.93
CA GLU A 56 5.39 -12.24 11.86
C GLU A 56 5.85 -12.59 10.42
N VAL A 57 6.10 -11.59 9.60
CA VAL A 57 6.48 -11.74 8.18
C VAL A 57 7.62 -12.73 7.93
N LYS A 58 8.54 -12.85 8.90
CA LYS A 58 9.67 -13.81 8.89
C LYS A 58 9.24 -15.29 8.91
N ASN A 59 8.03 -15.58 9.39
CA ASN A 59 7.49 -16.95 9.40
C ASN A 59 6.95 -17.36 8.01
N TYR A 60 6.69 -16.39 7.15
CA TYR A 60 6.08 -16.61 5.83
C TYR A 60 7.08 -16.46 4.68
N TYR A 61 8.06 -15.55 4.83
CA TYR A 61 8.97 -15.18 3.75
C TYR A 61 10.40 -15.03 4.23
N LYS A 62 11.35 -15.29 3.33
CA LYS A 62 12.80 -15.12 3.60
C LYS A 62 13.18 -13.63 3.56
N PRO A 63 14.19 -13.21 4.32
CA PRO A 63 14.72 -11.85 4.24
C PRO A 63 15.33 -11.58 2.86
N SER A 64 15.29 -10.31 2.44
CA SER A 64 15.94 -9.84 1.20
C SER A 64 15.58 -10.68 -0.03
N SER A 65 14.30 -11.05 -0.18
CA SER A 65 13.84 -11.96 -1.23
C SER A 65 13.02 -11.28 -2.32
N TYR A 66 12.60 -10.03 -2.13
CA TYR A 66 11.73 -9.32 -3.06
C TYR A 66 12.40 -8.11 -3.69
N ASP A 67 12.17 -7.94 -5.00
CA ASP A 67 12.64 -6.78 -5.75
C ASP A 67 11.74 -5.56 -5.51
N TYR A 68 10.46 -5.81 -5.22
CA TYR A 68 9.47 -4.78 -4.96
C TYR A 68 8.50 -5.20 -3.86
N VAL A 69 8.19 -4.29 -2.94
CA VAL A 69 7.18 -4.50 -1.89
C VAL A 69 6.13 -3.39 -1.98
N ILE A 70 4.88 -3.76 -2.04
CA ILE A 70 3.74 -2.83 -2.05
C ILE A 70 2.93 -3.01 -0.78
N CYS A 71 2.46 -1.91 -0.22
CA CYS A 71 1.56 -1.94 0.91
C CYS A 71 0.53 -0.80 0.83
N ASN A 72 -0.74 -1.16 0.97
CA ASN A 72 -1.83 -0.23 1.28
C ASN A 72 -2.42 -0.63 2.63
N PRO A 73 -1.76 -0.28 3.75
CA PRO A 73 -2.17 -0.74 5.06
C PRO A 73 -3.48 -0.09 5.50
N PRO A 74 -4.20 -0.66 6.45
CA PRO A 74 -5.29 0.03 7.09
C PRO A 74 -4.79 1.35 7.69
N TYR A 75 -5.57 2.43 7.56
CA TYR A 75 -5.17 3.75 8.02
C TYR A 75 -5.33 3.85 9.53
N PHE A 76 -4.22 3.99 10.23
CA PHE A 76 -4.16 4.05 11.69
C PHE A 76 -4.60 5.42 12.19
N PRO A 77 -5.44 5.51 13.24
CA PRO A 77 -5.75 6.78 13.89
C PRO A 77 -4.50 7.39 14.52
N VAL A 78 -4.42 8.70 14.51
CA VAL A 78 -3.47 9.42 15.35
C VAL A 78 -4.08 9.47 16.76
N GLU A 79 -3.37 9.00 17.76
CA GLU A 79 -3.83 8.95 19.17
C GLU A 79 -4.27 10.32 19.75
N ASN A 80 -4.10 11.41 19.03
CA ASN A 80 -4.33 12.78 19.46
C ASN A 80 -5.19 13.64 18.53
N MET A 81 -6.07 13.07 17.69
CA MET A 81 -7.04 13.92 17.00
C MET A 81 -8.27 14.16 17.89
N PRO A 82 -8.55 15.41 18.31
CA PRO A 82 -9.79 15.73 19.00
C PRO A 82 -10.96 15.54 18.02
N ASN A 83 -11.93 14.72 18.45
CA ASN A 83 -13.27 14.60 17.88
C ASN A 83 -13.41 14.14 16.41
N GLN A 84 -13.39 12.82 16.21
CA GLN A 84 -14.41 12.23 15.36
C GLN A 84 -15.25 11.25 16.18
N ARG A 85 -16.32 11.78 16.78
CA ARG A 85 -17.49 11.00 17.16
C ARG A 85 -18.08 10.48 15.87
N GLU A 86 -18.08 9.13 15.72
CA GLU A 86 -19.18 8.42 15.06
C GLU A 86 -18.89 6.92 15.04
N LYS A 87 -19.63 6.25 15.86
CA LYS A 87 -20.74 5.30 15.62
C LYS A 87 -20.54 4.43 14.35
N ASN A 88 -20.18 3.21 14.59
CA ASN A 88 -20.15 1.97 13.82
C ASN A 88 -18.76 1.31 13.70
N ASN A 89 -17.90 1.46 14.71
CA ASN A 89 -16.49 1.07 14.67
C ASN A 89 -16.15 -0.27 15.33
N HIS A 90 -17.07 -1.21 15.42
CA HIS A 90 -16.70 -2.53 15.98
C HIS A 90 -15.73 -3.32 15.07
N ASN A 91 -15.71 -3.05 13.77
CA ASN A 91 -14.79 -3.72 12.85
C ASN A 91 -13.47 -2.95 12.64
N ILE A 92 -13.50 -1.62 12.67
CA ILE A 92 -12.30 -0.77 12.47
C ILE A 92 -11.36 -0.90 13.68
N SER A 93 -11.89 -0.90 14.89
CA SER A 93 -11.09 -0.99 16.13
C SER A 93 -10.28 -2.29 16.26
N ARG A 94 -10.72 -3.39 15.67
CA ARG A 94 -9.97 -4.65 15.67
C ARG A 94 -8.75 -4.60 14.73
N HIS A 95 -8.82 -3.88 13.61
CA HIS A 95 -7.72 -3.78 12.65
C HIS A 95 -6.64 -2.80 13.10
N GLU A 96 -6.99 -1.77 13.87
CA GLU A 96 -6.06 -0.79 14.43
C GLU A 96 -5.14 -1.36 15.53
N ILE A 97 -5.57 -2.43 16.18
CA ILE A 97 -4.77 -3.16 17.19
C ILE A 97 -3.76 -4.10 16.52
N LEU A 98 -3.96 -4.49 15.26
CA LEU A 98 -3.23 -5.57 14.63
C LEU A 98 -1.87 -5.16 14.08
N CYS A 99 -1.70 -3.97 13.48
CA CYS A 99 -0.40 -3.47 13.06
C CYS A 99 -0.33 -1.93 13.07
N ASN A 100 0.87 -1.38 13.20
CA ASN A 100 1.13 0.05 13.14
C ASN A 100 2.12 0.38 12.01
N LEU A 101 2.37 1.67 11.76
CA LEU A 101 3.27 2.11 10.69
C LEU A 101 4.69 1.54 10.83
N SER A 102 5.20 1.41 12.06
CA SER A 102 6.52 0.82 12.31
C SER A 102 6.57 -0.64 11.90
N ASP A 103 5.50 -1.41 12.17
CA ASP A 103 5.41 -2.81 11.76
C ASP A 103 5.44 -2.94 10.23
N VAL A 104 4.70 -2.08 9.53
CA VAL A 104 4.70 -2.04 8.05
C VAL A 104 6.11 -1.75 7.52
N ILE A 105 6.76 -0.69 8.01
CA ILE A 105 8.10 -0.29 7.53
C ILE A 105 9.15 -1.34 7.83
N LYS A 106 9.13 -1.97 9.01
CA LYS A 106 10.04 -3.09 9.36
C LYS A 106 9.84 -4.30 8.46
N SER A 107 8.59 -4.63 8.16
CA SER A 107 8.27 -5.76 7.27
C SER A 107 8.72 -5.49 5.83
N ILE A 108 8.50 -4.27 5.33
CA ILE A 108 9.05 -3.83 4.04
C ILE A 108 10.57 -3.97 4.03
N LYS A 109 11.26 -3.43 5.06
CA LYS A 109 12.71 -3.50 5.17
C LYS A 109 13.25 -4.93 5.19
N TYR A 110 12.58 -5.82 5.92
CA TYR A 110 12.96 -7.23 6.02
C TYR A 110 12.90 -7.94 4.66
N LEU A 111 11.85 -7.67 3.88
CA LEU A 111 11.59 -8.35 2.62
C LEU A 111 12.45 -7.87 1.46
N LEU A 112 12.82 -6.58 1.43
CA LEU A 112 13.49 -5.96 0.30
C LEU A 112 14.91 -6.46 0.09
N LYS A 113 15.25 -6.82 -1.14
CA LYS A 113 16.64 -6.97 -1.62
C LYS A 113 17.40 -5.64 -1.53
N GLN A 114 18.72 -5.67 -1.58
CA GLN A 114 19.58 -4.48 -1.47
C GLN A 114 19.21 -3.35 -2.44
N ASN A 115 18.83 -3.67 -3.66
CA ASN A 115 18.39 -2.70 -4.67
C ASN A 115 16.87 -2.67 -4.86
N GLY A 116 16.14 -3.29 -3.94
CA GLY A 116 14.69 -3.37 -3.98
C GLY A 116 14.02 -2.03 -3.68
N LYS A 117 12.82 -1.88 -4.20
CA LYS A 117 11.99 -0.70 -4.00
C LYS A 117 10.70 -1.05 -3.27
N PHE A 118 10.08 -0.06 -2.68
CA PHE A 118 8.74 -0.21 -2.12
C PHE A 118 7.81 0.91 -2.55
N SER A 119 6.52 0.62 -2.56
CA SER A 119 5.46 1.62 -2.64
C SER A 119 4.52 1.49 -1.46
N LEU A 120 4.15 2.63 -0.91
CA LEU A 120 3.21 2.74 0.19
C LEU A 120 2.11 3.74 -0.18
N VAL A 121 0.86 3.35 0.03
CA VAL A 121 -0.30 4.24 -0.01
C VAL A 121 -0.67 4.60 1.41
N HIS A 122 -0.86 5.89 1.71
CA HIS A 122 -1.24 6.30 3.06
C HIS A 122 -2.00 7.63 3.09
N ARG A 123 -2.49 8.01 4.25
CA ARG A 123 -3.09 9.33 4.47
C ARG A 123 -2.03 10.43 4.43
N THR A 124 -2.32 11.54 3.75
CA THR A 124 -1.37 12.66 3.54
C THR A 124 -0.87 13.27 4.85
N TYR A 125 -1.71 13.38 5.87
CA TYR A 125 -1.32 13.95 7.17
C TYR A 125 -0.28 13.10 7.92
N ARG A 126 -0.03 11.86 7.51
CA ARG A 126 0.99 10.97 8.10
C ARG A 126 2.36 11.07 7.40
N ILE A 127 2.53 11.99 6.46
CA ILE A 127 3.77 12.04 5.64
C ILE A 127 5.03 12.23 6.49
N SER A 128 4.98 13.05 7.53
CA SER A 128 6.10 13.27 8.45
C SER A 128 6.48 11.99 9.21
N ASP A 129 5.48 11.23 9.65
CA ASP A 129 5.69 9.98 10.37
C ASP A 129 6.27 8.91 9.44
N ILE A 130 5.79 8.85 8.19
CA ILE A 130 6.28 7.93 7.17
C ILE A 130 7.76 8.21 6.87
N ILE A 131 8.15 9.47 6.67
CA ILE A 131 9.54 9.86 6.43
C ILE A 131 10.42 9.44 7.62
N SER A 132 10.02 9.83 8.83
CA SER A 132 10.76 9.53 10.06
C SER A 132 10.92 8.02 10.28
N GLU A 133 9.85 7.25 10.08
CA GLU A 133 9.89 5.81 10.32
C GLU A 133 10.72 5.08 9.25
N CYS A 134 10.66 5.53 7.98
CA CYS A 134 11.54 5.02 6.92
C CYS A 134 13.01 5.25 7.27
N GLU A 135 13.39 6.47 7.65
CA GLU A 135 14.77 6.82 8.00
C GLU A 135 15.30 6.00 9.17
N LYS A 136 14.53 5.84 10.23
CA LYS A 136 14.87 5.00 11.39
C LYS A 136 15.18 3.54 10.99
N ASN A 137 14.53 3.04 9.94
CA ASN A 137 14.71 1.66 9.48
C ASN A 137 15.68 1.53 8.28
N GLY A 138 16.39 2.60 7.90
CA GLY A 138 17.36 2.59 6.81
C GLY A 138 16.70 2.47 5.43
N LEU A 139 15.48 2.98 5.30
CA LEU A 139 14.79 3.20 4.04
C LEU A 139 14.81 4.68 3.69
N ALA A 140 15.00 5.01 2.42
CA ALA A 140 14.93 6.38 1.92
C ALA A 140 13.76 6.54 0.97
N ILE A 141 12.96 7.57 1.20
CA ILE A 141 11.92 7.96 0.26
C ILE A 141 12.57 8.64 -0.95
N LYS A 142 12.14 8.24 -2.15
CA LYS A 142 12.65 8.75 -3.43
C LYS A 142 11.60 9.54 -4.20
N ARG A 143 10.34 9.15 -4.09
CA ARG A 143 9.24 9.81 -4.81
C ARG A 143 8.03 9.95 -3.91
N ILE A 144 7.37 11.09 -4.02
CA ILE A 144 6.09 11.37 -3.38
C ILE A 144 5.13 11.90 -4.43
N ARG A 145 3.91 11.40 -4.42
CA ARG A 145 2.83 11.92 -5.25
C ARG A 145 1.55 12.07 -4.42
N PHE A 146 0.99 13.27 -4.43
CA PHE A 146 -0.26 13.56 -3.73
C PHE A 146 -1.45 13.29 -4.63
N VAL A 147 -2.47 12.61 -4.08
CA VAL A 147 -3.70 12.25 -4.80
C VAL A 147 -4.83 13.15 -4.35
N TYR A 148 -5.51 13.76 -5.31
CA TYR A 148 -6.66 14.63 -5.13
C TYR A 148 -7.88 14.02 -5.81
N SER A 149 -9.07 14.29 -5.26
CA SER A 149 -10.30 13.88 -5.94
C SER A 149 -10.43 14.59 -7.30
N ASN A 150 -10.28 15.92 -7.35
CA ASN A 150 -10.27 16.73 -8.56
C ASN A 150 -9.46 18.03 -8.33
N LYS A 151 -9.34 18.87 -9.34
CA LYS A 151 -8.57 20.13 -9.26
C LYS A 151 -9.16 21.15 -8.27
N ALA A 152 -10.48 21.12 -8.04
CA ALA A 152 -11.13 21.99 -7.07
C ALA A 152 -10.98 21.50 -5.62
N SER A 153 -10.46 20.30 -5.41
CA SER A 153 -10.21 19.75 -4.07
C SER A 153 -9.12 20.55 -3.37
N GLY A 154 -9.43 21.16 -2.22
CA GLY A 154 -8.48 22.00 -1.49
C GLY A 154 -7.27 21.23 -0.93
N ASN A 155 -7.47 19.99 -0.48
CA ASN A 155 -6.42 19.20 0.19
C ASN A 155 -6.34 17.77 -0.35
N SER A 156 -5.12 17.29 -0.51
CA SER A 156 -4.87 15.87 -0.74
C SER A 156 -5.20 15.06 0.51
N LYS A 157 -5.91 13.94 0.34
CA LYS A 157 -6.20 13.00 1.43
C LYS A 157 -5.31 11.77 1.41
N ILE A 158 -4.74 11.45 0.26
CA ILE A 158 -3.91 10.27 0.02
C ILE A 158 -2.55 10.71 -0.55
N VAL A 159 -1.52 10.05 -0.10
CA VAL A 159 -0.16 10.16 -0.62
C VAL A 159 0.34 8.80 -1.09
N LEU A 160 0.98 8.79 -2.25
CA LEU A 160 1.74 7.67 -2.77
C LEU A 160 3.21 7.94 -2.49
N VAL A 161 3.88 6.97 -1.91
CA VAL A 161 5.29 7.06 -1.54
C VAL A 161 6.05 5.91 -2.19
N GLU A 162 7.13 6.19 -2.88
CA GLU A 162 8.09 5.18 -3.34
C GLU A 162 9.43 5.43 -2.67
N GLY A 163 10.08 4.35 -2.28
CA GLY A 163 11.41 4.42 -1.69
C GLY A 163 12.22 3.14 -1.93
N SER A 164 13.41 3.11 -1.35
CA SER A 164 14.34 1.99 -1.46
C SER A 164 15.24 1.88 -0.23
N ILE A 165 16.03 0.81 -0.14
CA ILE A 165 17.09 0.72 0.86
C ILE A 165 18.19 1.71 0.47
N SER A 166 18.32 2.81 1.20
CA SER A 166 19.31 3.86 0.97
C SER A 166 19.48 4.69 2.24
N LYS A 167 20.62 5.36 2.36
CA LYS A 167 20.89 6.36 3.42
C LYS A 167 20.60 7.79 2.97
N VAL A 168 20.36 7.99 1.68
CA VAL A 168 20.15 9.33 1.09
C VAL A 168 18.71 9.44 0.63
N SER A 169 17.99 10.41 1.17
CA SER A 169 16.66 10.81 0.73
C SER A 169 16.78 12.05 -0.15
N ASP A 170 16.70 11.85 -1.46
CA ASP A 170 16.54 12.88 -2.47
C ASP A 170 15.12 12.79 -3.03
N ILE A 171 14.20 13.40 -2.33
CA ILE A 171 12.76 13.23 -2.58
C ILE A 171 12.34 14.05 -3.81
N LYS A 172 11.85 13.36 -4.84
CA LYS A 172 11.15 13.99 -5.96
C LYS A 172 9.65 14.05 -5.64
N VAL A 173 9.11 15.25 -5.55
CA VAL A 173 7.65 15.45 -5.49
C VAL A 173 7.13 15.54 -6.92
N GLU A 174 6.24 14.63 -7.27
CA GLU A 174 5.65 14.57 -8.61
C GLU A 174 4.42 15.47 -8.73
N GLN A 175 3.99 15.72 -9.98
CA GLN A 175 2.76 16.45 -10.24
C GLN A 175 1.58 15.75 -9.54
N PRO A 176 0.60 16.51 -9.03
CA PRO A 176 -0.58 15.94 -8.39
C PRO A 176 -1.28 14.91 -9.28
N PHE A 177 -1.82 13.88 -8.67
CA PHE A 177 -2.69 12.92 -9.33
C PHE A 177 -4.14 13.31 -9.05
N TYR A 178 -4.89 13.57 -10.10
CA TYR A 178 -6.32 13.87 -10.01
C TYR A 178 -7.14 12.68 -10.49
N ILE A 179 -8.09 12.23 -9.65
CA ILE A 179 -8.93 11.07 -9.98
C ILE A 179 -10.02 11.48 -10.97
N TYR A 180 -10.70 12.59 -10.71
CA TYR A 180 -11.85 13.04 -11.47
C TYR A 180 -11.61 14.39 -12.15
N ASN A 181 -12.28 14.60 -13.26
CA ASN A 181 -12.51 15.89 -13.87
C ASN A 181 -13.59 16.65 -13.09
N GLU A 182 -13.86 17.91 -13.46
CA GLU A 182 -14.87 18.75 -12.81
C GLU A 182 -16.31 18.23 -13.03
N ASP A 183 -16.53 17.52 -14.13
CA ASP A 183 -17.82 16.89 -14.48
C ASP A 183 -18.05 15.53 -13.79
N GLY A 184 -17.09 15.07 -12.97
CA GLY A 184 -17.16 13.79 -12.27
C GLY A 184 -16.69 12.58 -13.06
N SER A 185 -16.31 12.72 -14.32
CA SER A 185 -15.66 11.64 -15.10
C SER A 185 -14.23 11.40 -14.63
N TYR A 186 -13.66 10.24 -14.94
CA TYR A 186 -12.25 9.98 -14.67
C TYR A 186 -11.35 10.88 -15.54
N THR A 187 -10.20 11.27 -14.96
CA THR A 187 -9.16 11.92 -15.76
C THR A 187 -8.52 10.90 -16.71
N LYS A 188 -7.96 11.37 -17.82
CA LYS A 188 -7.22 10.49 -18.77
C LYS A 188 -6.11 9.69 -18.07
N GLU A 189 -5.50 10.24 -17.03
CA GLU A 189 -4.50 9.53 -16.26
C GLU A 189 -5.13 8.38 -15.44
N MET A 190 -6.30 8.62 -14.87
CA MET A 190 -7.04 7.59 -14.12
C MET A 190 -7.58 6.50 -15.05
N GLU A 191 -8.07 6.86 -16.25
CA GLU A 191 -8.48 5.91 -17.27
C GLU A 191 -7.35 4.95 -17.64
N ARG A 192 -6.12 5.46 -17.87
CA ARG A 192 -4.93 4.62 -18.09
C ARG A 192 -4.62 3.70 -16.91
N VAL A 193 -4.84 4.15 -15.67
CA VAL A 193 -4.69 3.29 -14.50
C VAL A 193 -5.65 2.11 -14.52
N TYR A 194 -6.86 2.30 -15.04
CA TYR A 194 -7.85 1.22 -15.20
C TYR A 194 -7.75 0.47 -16.53
N GLY A 195 -6.93 0.94 -17.49
CA GLY A 195 -6.87 0.34 -18.83
C GLY A 195 -8.14 0.57 -19.64
N ILE A 196 -8.79 1.70 -19.44
CA ILE A 196 -10.01 2.15 -20.16
C ILE A 196 -9.57 3.17 -21.22
N ASP A 197 -8.67 2.80 -22.12
CA ASP A 197 -8.22 3.67 -23.26
C ASP A 197 -9.05 3.39 -24.50
#